data_d4b691130a402082c3acfcb9dae05658
#
_entry.id   d4b691130a402082c3acfcb9dae05658
#
_cell.length_a   1.000
_cell.length_b   1.000
_cell.length_c   1.000
_cell.angle_alpha   90.00
_cell.angle_beta   90.00
_cell.angle_gamma   90.00
#
_symmetry.space_group_name_H-M   'P 1'
#
loop_
_entity.id
_entity.type
_entity.pdbx_description
1 polymer ?
#
loop_
_entity_poly.entity_id
_entity_poly.type
_entity_poly.pdbx_seq_one_letter_code
_entity_poly.pdbx_strand_id
1 'polypeptide(L)'
;ALITGEEKLVPPNARYFCCTVEAMPLERDVDCVVVDEIQLCADRERGHIFTDRLLHARGRHETLFLGAHTMRPLLQTLLPDAEFISRDRFSRLSYAGQKKTTRLQRRSAIVAFSAAEVYRLAELVRRQRGGAAVVMGALSPRTRNAQVELYQNGDVDFLIATDAIGMGLNMDIGHVALADDSKFDGQSMRRLSPAELAQIAGRAGRHTIDGTFGVTEDCRSLEQEVVDAIETHYFPPVRQLYWRARKLNFNTLDGLLKSLEAAPPYPFMVRKSD
;
A
#
# COMPACT_ATOMS: atom_id res chain seq x y z
N ALA A 1 -20.53 -7.72 4.37
CA ALA A 1 -20.26 -6.69 5.39
C ALA A 1 -19.03 -5.87 5.01
N LEU A 2 -19.01 -4.62 5.40
CA LEU A 2 -17.84 -3.74 5.35
C LEU A 2 -17.53 -3.27 6.78
N ILE A 3 -16.26 -3.42 7.20
CA ILE A 3 -15.83 -3.03 8.54
C ILE A 3 -14.48 -2.30 8.42
N THR A 4 -14.50 -1.00 8.68
CA THR A 4 -13.30 -0.14 8.66
C THR A 4 -13.27 0.70 9.94
N GLY A 5 -12.22 1.50 10.13
CA GLY A 5 -12.17 2.47 11.23
C GLY A 5 -13.22 3.58 11.13
N GLU A 6 -13.71 3.86 9.90
CA GLU A 6 -14.64 4.95 9.61
C GLU A 6 -16.07 4.45 9.33
N GLU A 7 -16.22 3.23 8.85
CA GLU A 7 -17.49 2.68 8.37
C GLU A 7 -17.72 1.27 8.89
N LYS A 8 -18.94 1.01 9.37
CA LYS A 8 -19.37 -0.33 9.76
C LYS A 8 -20.74 -0.63 9.20
N LEU A 9 -20.76 -1.44 8.14
CA LEU A 9 -21.97 -1.88 7.44
C LEU A 9 -22.06 -3.42 7.51
N VAL A 10 -22.83 -3.94 8.45
CA VAL A 10 -22.95 -5.37 8.71
C VAL A 10 -24.41 -5.79 8.58
N PRO A 11 -24.86 -6.22 7.38
CA PRO A 11 -26.18 -6.81 7.21
C PRO A 11 -26.37 -8.05 8.08
N PRO A 12 -27.60 -8.35 8.56
CA PRO A 12 -27.85 -9.46 9.48
C PRO A 12 -27.38 -10.83 8.97
N ASN A 13 -27.44 -11.07 7.65
CA ASN A 13 -27.06 -12.32 7.02
C ASN A 13 -25.78 -12.22 6.20
N ALA A 14 -24.84 -11.33 6.58
CA ALA A 14 -23.59 -11.17 5.88
C ALA A 14 -22.75 -12.46 5.96
N ARG A 15 -22.39 -13.00 4.81
CA ARG A 15 -21.50 -14.16 4.66
C ARG A 15 -20.06 -13.75 4.31
N TYR A 16 -19.88 -12.58 3.69
CA TYR A 16 -18.60 -12.05 3.26
C TYR A 16 -18.28 -10.78 4.05
N PHE A 17 -17.03 -10.67 4.50
CA PHE A 17 -16.56 -9.54 5.30
C PHE A 17 -15.34 -8.93 4.62
N CYS A 18 -15.48 -7.67 4.17
CA CYS A 18 -14.36 -6.85 3.74
C CYS A 18 -14.02 -5.90 4.89
N CYS A 19 -12.78 -5.89 5.33
CA CYS A 19 -12.36 -5.05 6.45
C CYS A 19 -10.93 -4.54 6.25
N THR A 20 -10.61 -3.42 6.89
CA THR A 20 -9.21 -3.06 7.08
C THR A 20 -8.57 -4.02 8.06
N VAL A 21 -7.25 -4.18 7.99
CA VAL A 21 -6.51 -5.10 8.86
C VAL A 21 -6.70 -4.78 10.34
N GLU A 22 -6.83 -3.50 10.69
CA GLU A 22 -7.08 -3.01 12.06
C GLU A 22 -8.45 -3.43 12.58
N ALA A 23 -9.47 -3.34 11.72
CA ALA A 23 -10.86 -3.62 12.08
C ALA A 23 -11.26 -5.10 11.87
N MET A 24 -10.34 -5.94 11.46
CA MET A 24 -10.59 -7.36 11.20
C MET A 24 -11.01 -8.11 12.47
N PRO A 25 -12.22 -8.68 12.53
CA PRO A 25 -12.72 -9.41 13.69
C PRO A 25 -12.07 -10.80 13.78
N LEU A 26 -11.10 -10.98 14.67
CA LEU A 26 -10.35 -12.24 14.84
C LEU A 26 -11.12 -13.34 15.57
N GLU A 27 -12.16 -12.98 16.29
CA GLU A 27 -12.97 -13.92 17.09
C GLU A 27 -14.09 -14.59 16.29
N ARG A 28 -14.25 -14.19 15.02
CA ARG A 28 -15.28 -14.74 14.16
C ARG A 28 -14.77 -15.96 13.41
N ASP A 29 -15.42 -17.08 13.60
CA ASP A 29 -15.18 -18.27 12.79
C ASP A 29 -15.68 -18.07 11.37
N VAL A 30 -14.78 -18.18 10.41
CA VAL A 30 -15.06 -18.10 8.97
C VAL A 30 -14.38 -19.25 8.24
N ASP A 31 -14.92 -19.66 7.11
CA ASP A 31 -14.36 -20.77 6.33
C ASP A 31 -13.04 -20.37 5.65
N CYS A 32 -12.96 -19.17 5.13
CA CYS A 32 -11.79 -18.64 4.45
C CYS A 32 -11.39 -17.29 5.03
N VAL A 33 -10.11 -17.11 5.28
CA VAL A 33 -9.48 -15.83 5.66
C VAL A 33 -8.50 -15.41 4.59
N VAL A 34 -8.61 -14.15 4.15
CA VAL A 34 -7.67 -13.55 3.21
C VAL A 34 -7.05 -12.31 3.85
N VAL A 35 -5.73 -12.24 3.89
CA VAL A 35 -4.97 -11.04 4.30
C VAL A 35 -4.14 -10.58 3.12
N ASP A 36 -4.48 -9.43 2.60
CA ASP A 36 -3.78 -8.81 1.47
C ASP A 36 -2.65 -7.88 1.93
N GLU A 37 -1.69 -7.59 1.03
CA GLU A 37 -0.54 -6.71 1.26
C GLU A 37 0.32 -7.16 2.46
N ILE A 38 0.58 -8.47 2.58
CA ILE A 38 1.28 -9.06 3.75
C ILE A 38 2.71 -8.51 3.94
N GLN A 39 3.34 -7.93 2.92
CA GLN A 39 4.63 -7.25 3.06
C GLN A 39 4.56 -6.05 4.02
N LEU A 40 3.37 -5.52 4.31
CA LEU A 40 3.17 -4.49 5.32
C LEU A 40 3.50 -4.96 6.75
N CYS A 41 3.75 -6.25 7.00
CA CYS A 41 4.38 -6.70 8.24
C CYS A 41 5.73 -6.02 8.53
N ALA A 42 6.41 -5.52 7.48
CA ALA A 42 7.67 -4.77 7.57
C ALA A 42 7.47 -3.25 7.74
N ASP A 43 6.24 -2.76 7.73
CA ASP A 43 5.93 -1.35 7.94
C ASP A 43 6.16 -0.93 9.40
N ARG A 44 6.85 0.20 9.63
CA ARG A 44 7.23 0.65 10.97
C ARG A 44 6.04 1.02 11.85
N GLU A 45 4.96 1.52 11.26
CA GLU A 45 3.78 1.98 12.00
C GLU A 45 2.74 0.87 12.16
N ARG A 46 2.37 0.23 11.07
CA ARG A 46 1.26 -0.74 11.00
C ARG A 46 1.71 -2.19 11.01
N GLY A 47 3.00 -2.46 10.84
CA GLY A 47 3.52 -3.82 10.63
C GLY A 47 3.17 -4.79 11.74
N HIS A 48 3.14 -4.35 12.98
CA HIS A 48 2.75 -5.17 14.12
C HIS A 48 1.31 -5.70 14.02
N ILE A 49 0.40 -4.96 13.40
CA ILE A 49 -0.99 -5.38 13.18
C ILE A 49 -1.04 -6.47 12.11
N PHE A 50 -0.35 -6.27 10.98
CA PHE A 50 -0.25 -7.28 9.92
C PHE A 50 0.43 -8.56 10.43
N THR A 51 1.50 -8.42 11.22
CA THR A 51 2.20 -9.55 11.84
C THR A 51 1.28 -10.33 12.81
N ASP A 52 0.44 -9.64 13.57
CA ASP A 52 -0.55 -10.32 14.42
C ASP A 52 -1.54 -11.15 13.58
N ARG A 53 -2.01 -10.61 12.46
CA ARG A 53 -2.89 -11.34 11.52
C ARG A 53 -2.17 -12.52 10.87
N LEU A 54 -0.92 -12.32 10.44
CA LEU A 54 -0.08 -13.39 9.88
C LEU A 54 0.09 -14.54 10.86
N LEU A 55 0.31 -14.26 12.13
CA LEU A 55 0.54 -15.29 13.15
C LEU A 55 -0.77 -15.98 13.63
N HIS A 56 -1.88 -15.26 13.65
CA HIS A 56 -3.07 -15.72 14.40
C HIS A 56 -4.37 -15.81 13.60
N ALA A 57 -4.50 -15.11 12.45
CA ALA A 57 -5.71 -15.20 11.64
C ALA A 57 -5.74 -16.50 10.85
N ARG A 58 -6.79 -17.31 11.02
CA ARG A 58 -6.97 -18.58 10.29
C ARG A 58 -8.43 -18.76 9.92
N GLY A 59 -8.67 -19.23 8.70
CA GLY A 59 -9.95 -19.79 8.29
C GLY A 59 -10.06 -21.26 8.68
N ARG A 60 -11.27 -21.76 8.80
CA ARG A 60 -11.50 -23.17 9.12
C ARG A 60 -11.03 -24.12 8.02
N HIS A 61 -11.14 -23.69 6.76
CA HIS A 61 -10.79 -24.50 5.59
C HIS A 61 -9.60 -23.91 4.84
N GLU A 62 -9.50 -22.58 4.73
CA GLU A 62 -8.47 -21.95 3.93
C GLU A 62 -7.99 -20.64 4.55
N THR A 63 -6.70 -20.37 4.40
CA THR A 63 -6.11 -19.08 4.75
C THR A 63 -5.17 -18.65 3.64
N LEU A 64 -5.41 -17.48 3.06
CA LEU A 64 -4.62 -16.89 1.98
C LEU A 64 -3.88 -15.65 2.46
N PHE A 65 -2.59 -15.62 2.25
CA PHE A 65 -1.76 -14.43 2.44
C PHE A 65 -1.29 -13.95 1.08
N LEU A 66 -1.74 -12.75 0.69
CA LEU A 66 -1.39 -12.14 -0.60
C LEU A 66 -0.35 -11.05 -0.39
N GLY A 67 0.61 -10.94 -1.28
CA GLY A 67 1.60 -9.88 -1.19
C GLY A 67 2.83 -10.09 -2.04
N ALA A 68 3.85 -9.26 -1.80
CA ALA A 68 5.07 -9.26 -2.58
C ALA A 68 5.94 -10.50 -2.31
N HIS A 69 6.59 -10.99 -3.35
CA HIS A 69 7.52 -12.13 -3.30
C HIS A 69 8.67 -11.91 -2.29
N THR A 70 9.00 -10.67 -1.97
CA THR A 70 10.01 -10.30 -0.98
C THR A 70 9.76 -10.87 0.42
N MET A 71 8.52 -11.24 0.73
CA MET A 71 8.14 -11.87 2.01
C MET A 71 8.42 -13.38 2.07
N ARG A 72 8.63 -14.02 0.93
CA ARG A 72 8.72 -15.49 0.84
C ARG A 72 9.68 -16.14 1.83
N PRO A 73 10.93 -15.66 2.02
CA PRO A 73 11.87 -16.31 2.95
C PRO A 73 11.36 -16.32 4.39
N LEU A 74 10.74 -15.23 4.86
CA LEU A 74 10.17 -15.17 6.21
C LEU A 74 8.90 -16.00 6.34
N LEU A 75 8.06 -16.01 5.31
CA LEU A 75 6.84 -16.82 5.28
C LEU A 75 7.15 -18.32 5.28
N GLN A 76 8.19 -18.77 4.59
CA GLN A 76 8.65 -20.16 4.64
C GLN A 76 9.06 -20.61 6.05
N THR A 77 9.62 -19.68 6.84
CA THR A 77 9.99 -19.96 8.24
C THR A 77 8.77 -19.96 9.17
N LEU A 78 7.82 -19.04 8.93
CA LEU A 78 6.64 -18.88 9.79
C LEU A 78 5.53 -19.89 9.48
N LEU A 79 5.43 -20.31 8.23
CA LEU A 79 4.38 -21.16 7.68
C LEU A 79 5.01 -22.26 6.82
N PRO A 80 5.72 -23.23 7.43
CA PRO A 80 6.47 -24.25 6.68
C PRO A 80 5.58 -25.16 5.81
N ASP A 81 4.32 -25.33 6.19
CA ASP A 81 3.35 -26.16 5.47
C ASP A 81 2.53 -25.38 4.41
N ALA A 82 2.82 -24.10 4.20
CA ALA A 82 2.08 -23.29 3.24
C ALA A 82 2.50 -23.58 1.81
N GLU A 83 1.53 -23.64 0.92
CA GLU A 83 1.77 -23.65 -0.53
C GLU A 83 2.07 -22.23 -1.03
N PHE A 84 3.12 -22.09 -1.86
CA PHE A 84 3.53 -20.79 -2.41
C PHE A 84 3.23 -20.74 -3.90
N ILE A 85 2.21 -19.99 -4.26
CA ILE A 85 1.80 -19.74 -5.64
C ILE A 85 2.30 -18.36 -6.07
N SER A 86 3.09 -18.30 -7.15
CA SER A 86 3.57 -17.04 -7.73
C SER A 86 2.86 -16.76 -9.06
N ARG A 87 2.54 -15.50 -9.28
CA ARG A 87 2.01 -15.03 -10.56
C ARG A 87 2.74 -13.75 -10.96
N ASP A 88 3.33 -13.79 -12.13
CA ASP A 88 4.00 -12.63 -12.70
C ASP A 88 2.99 -11.60 -13.19
N ARG A 89 3.43 -10.37 -13.27
CA ARG A 89 2.66 -9.29 -13.88
C ARG A 89 2.52 -9.56 -15.38
N PHE A 90 1.30 -9.48 -15.91
CA PHE A 90 1.03 -9.72 -17.33
C PHE A 90 1.42 -8.55 -18.24
N SER A 91 1.35 -7.30 -17.72
CA SER A 91 1.68 -6.09 -18.49
C SER A 91 3.10 -5.61 -18.19
N ARG A 92 3.77 -5.06 -19.20
CA ARG A 92 5.09 -4.43 -19.01
C ARG A 92 4.94 -3.08 -18.35
N LEU A 93 5.90 -2.75 -17.50
CA LEU A 93 6.06 -1.42 -16.91
C LEU A 93 7.40 -0.86 -17.38
N SER A 94 7.40 0.33 -18.01
CA SER A 94 8.61 0.90 -18.61
C SER A 94 8.84 2.34 -18.16
N TYR A 95 10.10 2.69 -17.94
CA TYR A 95 10.50 4.03 -17.54
C TYR A 95 10.45 4.99 -18.75
N ALA A 96 9.74 6.09 -18.63
CA ALA A 96 9.54 7.09 -19.67
C ALA A 96 10.38 8.38 -19.47
N GLY A 97 11.30 8.36 -18.50
CA GLY A 97 12.17 9.48 -18.19
C GLY A 97 11.47 10.63 -17.47
N GLN A 98 12.10 11.81 -17.52
CA GLN A 98 11.60 13.04 -16.92
C GLN A 98 10.77 13.83 -17.94
N LYS A 99 9.60 14.33 -17.53
CA LYS A 99 8.72 15.13 -18.36
C LYS A 99 8.13 16.30 -17.59
N LYS A 100 7.91 17.41 -18.28
CA LYS A 100 7.15 18.53 -17.72
C LYS A 100 5.72 18.09 -17.39
N THR A 101 5.21 18.45 -16.23
CA THR A 101 3.84 18.18 -15.77
C THR A 101 2.80 18.54 -16.84
N THR A 102 3.01 19.65 -17.53
CA THR A 102 2.13 20.14 -18.60
C THR A 102 2.22 19.35 -19.90
N ARG A 103 3.22 18.47 -20.06
CA ARG A 103 3.44 17.62 -21.24
C ARG A 103 3.14 16.14 -20.99
N LEU A 104 2.64 15.82 -19.82
CA LEU A 104 2.21 14.45 -19.52
C LEU A 104 1.04 14.05 -20.43
N GLN A 105 0.99 12.79 -20.78
CA GLN A 105 -0.10 12.25 -21.60
C GLN A 105 -1.42 12.20 -20.82
N ARG A 106 -2.54 12.12 -21.52
CA ARG A 106 -3.84 11.86 -20.89
C ARG A 106 -3.80 10.52 -20.15
N ARG A 107 -4.68 10.36 -19.19
CA ARG A 107 -4.73 9.19 -18.30
C ARG A 107 -3.45 9.02 -17.47
N SER A 108 -2.82 10.14 -17.07
CA SER A 108 -1.68 10.16 -16.17
C SER A 108 -2.10 10.43 -14.73
N ALA A 109 -1.44 9.73 -13.81
CA ALA A 109 -1.46 10.04 -12.39
C ALA A 109 -0.15 10.74 -12.00
N ILE A 110 -0.23 11.84 -11.27
CA ILE A 110 0.92 12.56 -10.71
C ILE A 110 0.89 12.33 -9.20
N VAL A 111 1.99 11.82 -8.66
CA VAL A 111 2.06 11.43 -7.25
C VAL A 111 3.01 12.34 -6.49
N ALA A 112 2.50 12.96 -5.43
CA ALA A 112 3.23 13.81 -4.52
C ALA A 112 3.03 13.32 -3.06
N PHE A 113 3.89 13.76 -2.15
CA PHE A 113 3.90 13.22 -0.77
C PHE A 113 3.51 14.24 0.31
N SER A 114 2.93 15.37 -0.11
CA SER A 114 2.33 16.33 0.80
C SER A 114 1.01 16.87 0.24
N ALA A 115 0.07 17.21 1.12
CA ALA A 115 -1.20 17.79 0.71
C ALA A 115 -1.01 19.14 -0.03
N ALA A 116 -0.07 19.95 0.42
CA ALA A 116 0.24 21.24 -0.22
C ALA A 116 0.67 21.06 -1.67
N GLU A 117 1.54 20.07 -1.92
CA GLU A 117 2.04 19.76 -3.27
C GLU A 117 0.94 19.19 -4.17
N VAL A 118 0.11 18.29 -3.63
CA VAL A 118 -1.06 17.76 -4.35
C VAL A 118 -1.97 18.90 -4.82
N TYR A 119 -2.29 19.84 -3.94
CA TYR A 119 -3.14 20.98 -4.34
C TYR A 119 -2.45 21.93 -5.31
N ARG A 120 -1.14 22.19 -5.16
CA ARG A 120 -0.35 22.99 -6.10
C ARG A 120 -0.40 22.37 -7.51
N LEU A 121 -0.16 21.08 -7.61
CA LEU A 121 -0.19 20.35 -8.89
C LEU A 121 -1.60 20.29 -9.48
N ALA A 122 -2.62 20.07 -8.67
CA ALA A 122 -4.01 20.06 -9.11
C ALA A 122 -4.40 21.43 -9.72
N GLU A 123 -3.99 22.54 -9.08
CA GLU A 123 -4.23 23.88 -9.60
C GLU A 123 -3.44 24.16 -10.89
N LEU A 124 -2.19 23.71 -10.98
CA LEU A 124 -1.39 23.82 -12.21
C LEU A 124 -2.08 23.10 -13.37
N VAL A 125 -2.50 21.85 -13.16
CA VAL A 125 -3.19 21.05 -14.18
C VAL A 125 -4.56 21.65 -14.51
N ARG A 126 -5.31 22.15 -13.53
CA ARG A 126 -6.58 22.84 -13.75
C ARG A 126 -6.43 24.03 -14.71
N ARG A 127 -5.42 24.85 -14.52
CA ARG A 127 -5.18 26.05 -15.35
C ARG A 127 -4.73 25.72 -16.77
N GLN A 128 -3.99 24.64 -16.96
CA GLN A 128 -3.31 24.37 -18.24
C GLN A 128 -3.89 23.18 -19.01
N ARG A 129 -4.60 22.28 -18.34
CA ARG A 129 -5.02 21.00 -18.91
C ARG A 129 -6.49 20.66 -18.66
N GLY A 130 -7.28 21.61 -18.14
CA GLY A 130 -8.73 21.47 -18.00
C GLY A 130 -9.21 20.88 -16.67
N GLY A 131 -8.34 20.28 -15.87
CA GLY A 131 -8.69 19.76 -14.55
C GLY A 131 -8.03 18.44 -14.19
N ALA A 132 -8.11 18.11 -12.90
CA ALA A 132 -7.64 16.83 -12.36
C ALA A 132 -8.52 16.37 -11.20
N ALA A 133 -8.68 15.08 -11.07
CA ALA A 133 -9.19 14.47 -9.85
C ALA A 133 -8.10 14.45 -8.77
N VAL A 134 -8.49 14.54 -7.50
CA VAL A 134 -7.56 14.55 -6.37
C VAL A 134 -7.85 13.37 -5.45
N VAL A 135 -6.84 12.58 -5.15
CA VAL A 135 -6.93 11.42 -4.26
C VAL A 135 -5.85 11.47 -3.18
N MET A 136 -6.28 11.57 -1.94
CA MET A 136 -5.40 11.59 -0.76
C MET A 136 -5.96 10.71 0.35
N GLY A 137 -5.09 10.18 1.20
CA GLY A 137 -5.48 9.39 2.37
C GLY A 137 -6.38 10.16 3.35
N ALA A 138 -6.18 11.48 3.47
CA ALA A 138 -6.98 12.35 4.35
C ALA A 138 -8.41 12.64 3.86
N LEU A 139 -8.76 12.28 2.62
CA LEU A 139 -10.13 12.44 2.11
C LEU A 139 -11.05 11.36 2.66
N SER A 140 -12.31 11.75 2.97
CA SER A 140 -13.33 10.76 3.31
C SER A 140 -13.52 9.75 2.18
N PRO A 141 -13.93 8.50 2.46
CA PRO A 141 -14.18 7.49 1.44
C PRO A 141 -15.14 7.96 0.36
N ARG A 142 -16.21 8.66 0.75
CA ARG A 142 -17.19 9.22 -0.19
C ARG A 142 -16.57 10.23 -1.16
N THR A 143 -15.78 11.17 -0.63
CA THR A 143 -15.10 12.18 -1.47
C THR A 143 -14.07 11.51 -2.38
N ARG A 144 -13.30 10.55 -1.86
CA ARG A 144 -12.32 9.81 -2.64
C ARG A 144 -12.97 9.06 -3.79
N ASN A 145 -14.07 8.36 -3.54
CA ASN A 145 -14.81 7.62 -4.57
C ASN A 145 -15.35 8.56 -5.65
N ALA A 146 -15.90 9.72 -5.29
CA ALA A 146 -16.36 10.72 -6.25
C ALA A 146 -15.22 11.25 -7.14
N GLN A 147 -14.03 11.48 -6.58
CA GLN A 147 -12.84 11.88 -7.35
C GLN A 147 -12.37 10.77 -8.31
N VAL A 148 -12.37 9.53 -7.85
CA VAL A 148 -12.05 8.36 -8.69
C VAL A 148 -13.05 8.25 -9.85
N GLU A 149 -14.33 8.45 -9.59
CA GLU A 149 -15.40 8.40 -10.60
C GLU A 149 -15.20 9.47 -11.67
N LEU A 150 -14.91 10.72 -11.31
CA LEU A 150 -14.58 11.80 -12.27
C LEU A 150 -13.44 11.39 -13.22
N TYR A 151 -12.41 10.76 -12.69
CA TYR A 151 -11.29 10.28 -13.50
C TYR A 151 -11.68 9.09 -14.37
N GLN A 152 -12.41 8.10 -13.83
CA GLN A 152 -12.81 6.91 -14.57
C GLN A 152 -13.77 7.22 -15.71
N ASN A 153 -14.74 8.10 -15.49
CA ASN A 153 -15.72 8.54 -16.49
C ASN A 153 -15.09 9.38 -17.61
N GLY A 154 -13.86 9.85 -17.42
CA GLY A 154 -13.18 10.71 -18.40
C GLY A 154 -13.57 12.19 -18.31
N ASP A 155 -14.23 12.61 -17.24
CA ASP A 155 -14.55 14.02 -16.99
C ASP A 155 -13.26 14.84 -16.80
N VAL A 156 -12.21 14.19 -16.30
CA VAL A 156 -10.84 14.71 -16.21
C VAL A 156 -9.83 13.66 -16.69
N ASP A 157 -8.76 14.14 -17.34
CA ASP A 157 -7.69 13.28 -17.90
C ASP A 157 -6.56 12.99 -16.93
N PHE A 158 -6.49 13.74 -15.82
CA PHE A 158 -5.39 13.68 -14.86
C PHE A 158 -5.87 13.35 -13.46
N LEU A 159 -5.03 12.62 -12.75
CA LEU A 159 -5.19 12.31 -11.35
C LEU A 159 -4.00 12.86 -10.58
N ILE A 160 -4.23 13.62 -9.51
CA ILE A 160 -3.19 14.02 -8.58
C ILE A 160 -3.42 13.27 -7.27
N ALA A 161 -2.41 12.56 -6.80
CA ALA A 161 -2.59 11.69 -5.65
C ALA A 161 -1.40 11.73 -4.69
N THR A 162 -1.63 11.27 -3.46
CA THR A 162 -0.54 10.82 -2.59
C THR A 162 -0.22 9.34 -2.85
N ASP A 163 0.71 8.77 -2.09
CA ASP A 163 0.99 7.33 -2.10
C ASP A 163 -0.24 6.44 -1.78
N ALA A 164 -1.33 7.04 -1.29
CA ALA A 164 -2.63 6.38 -1.18
C ALA A 164 -3.14 5.77 -2.50
N ILE A 165 -2.66 6.25 -3.66
CA ILE A 165 -2.92 5.64 -4.96
C ILE A 165 -2.41 4.19 -5.02
N GLY A 166 -1.33 3.89 -4.31
CA GLY A 166 -0.71 2.56 -4.24
C GLY A 166 -1.60 1.49 -3.59
N MET A 167 -2.66 1.87 -2.87
CA MET A 167 -3.48 0.95 -2.07
C MET A 167 -4.97 1.07 -2.39
N GLY A 168 -5.60 -0.07 -2.73
CA GLY A 168 -7.05 -0.24 -2.75
C GLY A 168 -7.84 0.49 -3.85
N LEU A 169 -7.20 1.25 -4.74
CA LEU A 169 -7.89 1.95 -5.83
C LEU A 169 -7.68 1.23 -7.16
N ASN A 170 -8.81 0.95 -7.81
CA ASN A 170 -8.83 0.31 -9.12
C ASN A 170 -9.12 1.37 -10.19
N MET A 171 -8.07 1.89 -10.82
CA MET A 171 -8.16 2.95 -11.82
C MET A 171 -7.38 2.59 -13.09
N ASP A 172 -7.86 3.11 -14.21
CA ASP A 172 -7.25 2.91 -15.51
C ASP A 172 -6.22 4.01 -15.78
N ILE A 173 -4.99 3.77 -15.33
CA ILE A 173 -3.88 4.72 -15.39
C ILE A 173 -2.87 4.22 -16.44
N GLY A 174 -2.61 5.03 -17.47
CA GLY A 174 -1.62 4.72 -18.50
C GLY A 174 -0.19 5.10 -18.10
N HIS A 175 -0.06 6.15 -17.29
CA HIS A 175 1.25 6.67 -16.88
C HIS A 175 1.23 7.18 -15.43
N VAL A 176 2.28 6.85 -14.68
CA VAL A 176 2.50 7.40 -13.33
C VAL A 176 3.74 8.30 -13.36
N ALA A 177 3.57 9.56 -12.97
CA ALA A 177 4.65 10.53 -12.82
C ALA A 177 4.87 10.86 -11.34
N LEU A 178 6.08 10.67 -10.84
CA LEU A 178 6.46 11.03 -9.47
C LEU A 178 6.86 12.50 -9.44
N ALA A 179 6.22 13.29 -8.60
CA ALA A 179 6.57 14.70 -8.40
C ALA A 179 7.70 14.87 -7.38
N ASP A 180 7.94 13.87 -6.55
CA ASP A 180 9.04 13.77 -5.61
C ASP A 180 9.39 12.28 -5.41
N ASP A 181 10.58 11.98 -4.89
CA ASP A 181 11.01 10.64 -4.49
C ASP A 181 11.22 10.52 -2.96
N SER A 182 10.79 11.52 -2.21
CA SER A 182 10.97 11.64 -0.77
C SER A 182 9.65 11.91 -0.06
N LYS A 183 9.48 11.36 1.13
CA LYS A 183 8.31 11.60 1.97
C LYS A 183 8.69 11.80 3.45
N PHE A 184 7.84 12.50 4.18
CA PHE A 184 7.92 12.56 5.64
C PHE A 184 7.31 11.29 6.24
N ASP A 185 8.07 10.58 7.07
CA ASP A 185 7.66 9.29 7.67
C ASP A 185 7.08 9.43 9.09
N GLY A 186 6.75 10.66 9.49
CA GLY A 186 6.31 10.98 10.86
C GLY A 186 7.45 11.45 11.77
N GLN A 187 8.71 11.22 11.40
CA GLN A 187 9.90 11.61 12.17
C GLN A 187 10.88 12.43 11.33
N SER A 188 11.12 12.02 10.11
CA SER A 188 12.11 12.65 9.22
C SER A 188 11.67 12.57 7.74
N MET A 189 12.28 13.45 6.92
CA MET A 189 12.21 13.29 5.47
C MET A 189 13.12 12.14 5.05
N ARG A 190 12.57 11.18 4.33
CA ARG A 190 13.35 10.07 3.76
C ARG A 190 13.01 9.81 2.32
N ARG A 191 13.94 9.24 1.59
CA ARG A 191 13.67 8.70 0.25
C ARG A 191 12.75 7.50 0.32
N LEU A 192 11.92 7.34 -0.71
CA LEU A 192 11.19 6.11 -0.92
C LEU A 192 12.14 4.99 -1.36
N SER A 193 11.89 3.81 -0.85
CA SER A 193 12.59 2.61 -1.33
C SER A 193 12.14 2.25 -2.74
N PRO A 194 12.95 1.50 -3.51
CA PRO A 194 12.55 1.01 -4.83
C PRO A 194 11.23 0.22 -4.81
N ALA A 195 10.96 -0.52 -3.74
CA ALA A 195 9.71 -1.25 -3.57
C ALA A 195 8.48 -0.33 -3.39
N GLU A 196 8.62 0.75 -2.62
CA GLU A 196 7.55 1.77 -2.48
C GLU A 196 7.29 2.47 -3.81
N LEU A 197 8.36 2.86 -4.52
CA LEU A 197 8.24 3.47 -5.84
C LEU A 197 7.58 2.51 -6.84
N ALA A 198 7.93 1.23 -6.79
CA ALA A 198 7.32 0.20 -7.64
C ALA A 198 5.84 -0.04 -7.33
N GLN A 199 5.43 0.03 -6.07
CA GLN A 199 4.03 -0.08 -5.68
C GLN A 199 3.19 1.06 -6.26
N ILE A 200 3.76 2.27 -6.29
CA ILE A 200 3.13 3.46 -6.88
C ILE A 200 3.16 3.35 -8.42
N ALA A 201 4.33 3.15 -9.02
CA ALA A 201 4.51 3.02 -10.46
C ALA A 201 3.70 1.86 -11.05
N GLY A 202 3.56 0.78 -10.30
CA GLY A 202 2.80 -0.41 -10.65
C GLY A 202 1.31 -0.18 -10.85
N ARG A 203 0.79 1.01 -10.51
CA ARG A 203 -0.58 1.41 -10.85
C ARG A 203 -0.73 1.82 -12.31
N ALA A 204 0.35 2.08 -13.02
CA ALA A 204 0.32 2.29 -14.47
C ALA A 204 0.19 0.95 -15.19
N GLY A 205 -0.68 0.90 -16.18
CA GLY A 205 -1.03 -0.31 -16.91
C GLY A 205 -1.97 -1.22 -16.12
N ARG A 206 -2.70 -2.04 -16.84
CA ARG A 206 -3.70 -2.92 -16.22
C ARG A 206 -3.89 -4.20 -17.03
N HIS A 207 -3.93 -5.34 -16.34
CA HIS A 207 -4.04 -6.66 -16.98
C HIS A 207 -2.98 -6.84 -18.08
N THR A 208 -3.38 -6.78 -19.34
CA THR A 208 -2.54 -6.91 -20.53
C THR A 208 -2.13 -5.57 -21.15
N ILE A 209 -2.58 -4.44 -20.61
CA ILE A 209 -2.24 -3.10 -21.10
C ILE A 209 -0.96 -2.63 -20.42
N ASP A 210 0.07 -2.38 -21.22
CA ASP A 210 1.35 -1.88 -20.72
C ASP A 210 1.22 -0.50 -20.09
N GLY A 211 1.99 -0.24 -19.06
CA GLY A 211 2.06 1.03 -18.36
C GLY A 211 3.43 1.67 -18.44
N THR A 212 3.47 2.96 -18.21
CA THR A 212 4.73 3.69 -18.12
C THR A 212 4.81 4.47 -16.81
N PHE A 213 6.03 4.68 -16.34
CA PHE A 213 6.28 5.55 -15.19
C PHE A 213 7.43 6.51 -15.48
N GLY A 214 7.51 7.58 -14.71
CA GLY A 214 8.55 8.58 -14.87
C GLY A 214 8.52 9.58 -13.74
N VAL A 215 9.24 10.67 -13.91
CA VAL A 215 9.30 11.76 -12.94
C VAL A 215 8.90 13.09 -13.59
N THR A 216 8.40 14.04 -12.79
CA THR A 216 8.14 15.41 -13.26
C THR A 216 9.44 16.21 -13.30
N GLU A 217 9.36 17.43 -13.85
CA GLU A 217 10.49 18.35 -13.91
C GLU A 217 11.05 18.76 -12.55
N ASP A 218 10.22 18.75 -11.51
CA ASP A 218 10.60 19.16 -10.15
C ASP A 218 11.26 17.99 -9.37
N CYS A 219 11.06 16.74 -9.81
CA CYS A 219 11.68 15.58 -9.22
C CYS A 219 12.99 15.26 -9.93
N ARG A 220 14.02 14.87 -9.19
CA ARG A 220 15.26 14.37 -9.79
C ARG A 220 15.00 13.08 -10.56
N SER A 221 15.82 12.83 -11.57
CA SER A 221 15.80 11.55 -12.30
C SER A 221 16.10 10.38 -11.37
N LEU A 222 15.38 9.28 -11.57
CA LEU A 222 15.67 8.04 -10.84
C LEU A 222 17.03 7.48 -11.25
N GLU A 223 17.74 6.90 -10.31
CA GLU A 223 18.97 6.15 -10.54
C GLU A 223 18.66 4.90 -11.38
N GLN A 224 19.55 4.50 -12.28
CA GLN A 224 19.31 3.37 -13.20
C GLN A 224 18.99 2.08 -12.44
N GLU A 225 19.66 1.83 -11.33
CA GLU A 225 19.41 0.66 -10.47
C GLU A 225 17.99 0.61 -9.94
N VAL A 226 17.42 1.79 -9.60
CA VAL A 226 16.02 1.92 -9.14
C VAL A 226 15.06 1.64 -10.30
N VAL A 227 15.35 2.19 -11.49
CA VAL A 227 14.57 1.95 -12.70
C VAL A 227 14.55 0.45 -13.03
N ASP A 228 15.72 -0.18 -13.06
CA ASP A 228 15.85 -1.61 -13.36
C ASP A 228 15.10 -2.47 -12.35
N ALA A 229 15.18 -2.15 -11.06
CA ALA A 229 14.46 -2.85 -10.01
C ALA A 229 12.93 -2.75 -10.19
N ILE A 230 12.43 -1.58 -10.60
CA ILE A 230 11.00 -1.37 -10.87
C ILE A 230 10.54 -2.13 -12.11
N GLU A 231 11.30 -2.03 -13.22
CA GLU A 231 10.95 -2.67 -14.49
C GLU A 231 11.02 -4.20 -14.42
N THR A 232 12.04 -4.75 -13.74
CA THR A 232 12.21 -6.20 -13.54
C THR A 232 11.40 -6.76 -12.38
N HIS A 233 10.83 -5.89 -11.55
CA HIS A 233 10.12 -6.24 -10.33
C HIS A 233 10.96 -7.06 -9.35
N TYR A 234 12.26 -6.80 -9.32
CA TYR A 234 13.20 -7.48 -8.45
C TYR A 234 13.61 -6.60 -7.27
N PHE A 235 13.26 -7.03 -6.06
CA PHE A 235 13.54 -6.31 -4.81
C PHE A 235 14.20 -7.23 -3.80
N PRO A 236 15.07 -6.69 -2.92
CA PRO A 236 15.65 -7.46 -1.83
C PRO A 236 14.57 -8.06 -0.93
N PRO A 237 14.78 -9.28 -0.43
CA PRO A 237 13.88 -9.89 0.55
C PRO A 237 13.70 -9.02 1.80
N VAL A 238 12.48 -9.02 2.34
CA VAL A 238 12.21 -8.47 3.66
C VAL A 238 13.00 -9.27 4.70
N ARG A 239 13.70 -8.56 5.59
CA ARG A 239 14.56 -9.19 6.62
C ARG A 239 14.00 -9.08 8.02
N GLN A 240 13.00 -8.20 8.22
CA GLN A 240 12.50 -7.84 9.54
C GLN A 240 11.01 -7.57 9.50
N LEU A 241 10.28 -8.05 10.52
CA LEU A 241 8.88 -7.77 10.75
C LEU A 241 8.71 -7.00 12.06
N TYR A 242 7.72 -6.12 12.12
CA TYR A 242 7.35 -5.47 13.39
C TYR A 242 6.33 -6.31 14.14
N TRP A 243 6.52 -6.44 15.44
CA TRP A 243 5.70 -7.27 16.30
C TRP A 243 5.35 -6.54 17.60
N ARG A 244 4.20 -6.90 18.18
CA ARG A 244 3.77 -6.44 19.50
C ARG A 244 3.15 -7.61 20.26
N ALA A 245 3.33 -7.64 21.58
CA ALA A 245 2.72 -8.66 22.41
C ALA A 245 1.19 -8.54 22.36
N ARG A 246 0.50 -9.65 22.04
CA ARG A 246 -0.96 -9.70 21.95
C ARG A 246 -1.61 -9.89 23.32
N LYS A 247 -1.02 -10.73 24.16
CA LYS A 247 -1.54 -11.07 25.48
C LYS A 247 -0.95 -10.13 26.52
N LEU A 248 -1.73 -9.11 26.93
CA LEU A 248 -1.33 -8.17 27.96
C LEU A 248 -1.93 -8.60 29.31
N ASN A 249 -1.12 -8.47 30.36
CA ASN A 249 -1.55 -8.78 31.72
C ASN A 249 -1.98 -7.50 32.46
N PHE A 250 -3.26 -7.28 32.57
CA PHE A 250 -3.84 -6.10 33.21
C PHE A 250 -4.07 -6.26 34.72
N ASN A 251 -3.66 -7.37 35.34
CA ASN A 251 -3.90 -7.62 36.77
C ASN A 251 -3.08 -6.68 37.66
N THR A 252 -1.87 -6.32 37.24
CA THR A 252 -1.00 -5.39 37.98
C THR A 252 -0.23 -4.51 36.98
N LEU A 253 0.22 -3.32 37.43
CA LEU A 253 1.05 -2.45 36.60
C LEU A 253 2.35 -3.14 36.19
N ASP A 254 3.02 -3.82 37.11
CA ASP A 254 4.25 -4.60 36.81
C ASP A 254 3.98 -5.74 35.81
N GLY A 255 2.85 -6.43 35.95
CA GLY A 255 2.44 -7.46 34.99
C GLY A 255 2.17 -6.90 33.60
N LEU A 256 1.55 -5.70 33.51
CA LEU A 256 1.33 -5.02 32.25
C LEU A 256 2.65 -4.62 31.60
N LEU A 257 3.54 -3.96 32.33
CA LEU A 257 4.85 -3.55 31.83
C LEU A 257 5.67 -4.75 31.31
N LYS A 258 5.75 -5.82 32.09
CA LYS A 258 6.42 -7.06 31.68
C LYS A 258 5.82 -7.67 30.40
N SER A 259 4.50 -7.63 30.26
CA SER A 259 3.85 -8.18 29.06
C SER A 259 4.06 -7.28 27.82
N LEU A 260 4.14 -5.97 27.99
CA LEU A 260 4.50 -5.02 26.93
C LEU A 260 5.97 -5.18 26.49
N GLU A 261 6.85 -5.54 27.43
CA GLU A 261 8.27 -5.75 27.19
C GLU A 261 8.63 -7.16 26.70
N ALA A 262 7.64 -8.02 26.53
CA ALA A 262 7.87 -9.38 26.07
C ALA A 262 8.73 -9.44 24.81
N ALA A 263 9.65 -10.42 24.76
CA ALA A 263 10.49 -10.61 23.60
C ALA A 263 9.69 -11.16 22.42
N PRO A 264 10.01 -10.74 21.18
CA PRO A 264 9.40 -11.32 19.99
C PRO A 264 9.69 -12.82 19.87
N PRO A 265 8.77 -13.60 19.30
CA PRO A 265 8.94 -15.08 19.21
C PRO A 265 10.00 -15.53 18.20
N TYR A 266 10.45 -14.65 17.30
CA TYR A 266 11.45 -14.98 16.27
C TYR A 266 12.52 -13.89 16.18
N PRO A 267 13.79 -14.25 15.85
CA PRO A 267 14.92 -13.31 15.81
C PRO A 267 14.76 -12.17 14.78
N PHE A 268 13.99 -12.41 13.71
CA PHE A 268 13.72 -11.42 12.68
C PHE A 268 12.51 -10.52 12.99
N MET A 269 11.91 -10.68 14.16
CA MET A 269 10.85 -9.80 14.61
C MET A 269 11.41 -8.73 15.54
N VAL A 270 10.99 -7.51 15.33
CA VAL A 270 11.37 -6.35 16.14
C VAL A 270 10.15 -5.85 16.89
N ARG A 271 10.31 -5.66 18.19
CA ARG A 271 9.25 -5.11 19.01
C ARG A 271 8.95 -3.67 18.58
N LYS A 272 7.71 -3.39 18.25
CA LYS A 272 7.22 -2.03 18.04
C LYS A 272 7.22 -1.32 19.41
N SER A 273 8.02 -0.28 19.53
CA SER A 273 7.91 0.68 20.65
C SER A 273 6.73 1.61 20.42
N ASP A 274 6.08 1.98 21.51
CA ASP A 274 5.06 3.03 21.51
C ASP A 274 5.69 4.41 21.54
#